data_341da971423f6020a950b0f2cda7037d
#
_entry.id   341da971423f6020a950b0f2cda7037d
#
_cell.length_a   1.000
_cell.length_b   1.000
_cell.length_c   1.000
_cell.angle_alpha   90.00
_cell.angle_beta   90.00
_cell.angle_gamma   90.00
#
_symmetry.space_group_name_H-M   'P 1'
#
loop_
_entity.id
_entity.type
_entity.pdbx_description
1 polymer ?
#
loop_
_entity_poly.entity_id
_entity_poly.type
_entity_poly.pdbx_seq_one_letter_code
_entity_poly.pdbx_strand_id
1 'polypeptide(L)'
;MVEDASLDRLNQCLETLHFAFRGLVAEPDSILKSQGLSRIHHRLLFFIGRNPGFSVNKVVDSMRLTKQAIHKPLKSLVEKDLVEVSRDASDKRIKRLALTDQGTALESRLTGIQRELLTHAFDEVGEDGAEAWFRVMETMARRLGV
;
A
#
# COMPACT_ATOMS: atom_id res chain seq x y z
N MET A 1 -1.12 -30.49 -25.46
CA MET A 1 -0.66 -31.13 -24.20
C MET A 1 0.33 -30.24 -23.42
N VAL A 2 1.46 -29.85 -24.00
CA VAL A 2 2.41 -28.95 -23.31
C VAL A 2 1.82 -27.54 -23.14
N GLU A 3 1.10 -27.05 -24.11
CA GLU A 3 0.41 -25.75 -24.06
C GLU A 3 -0.69 -25.71 -23.02
N ASP A 4 -1.44 -26.80 -22.84
CA ASP A 4 -2.51 -26.95 -21.85
C ASP A 4 -1.95 -26.95 -20.42
N ALA A 5 -0.87 -27.68 -20.17
CA ALA A 5 -0.22 -27.72 -18.85
C ALA A 5 0.39 -26.34 -18.47
N SER A 6 0.91 -25.59 -19.43
CA SER A 6 1.43 -24.25 -19.22
C SER A 6 0.31 -23.25 -18.88
N LEU A 7 -0.83 -23.35 -19.57
CA LEU A 7 -2.00 -22.51 -19.32
C LEU A 7 -2.60 -22.79 -17.95
N ASP A 8 -2.72 -24.07 -17.57
CA ASP A 8 -3.21 -24.47 -16.26
C ASP A 8 -2.31 -23.93 -15.14
N ARG A 9 -0.99 -23.98 -15.32
CA ARG A 9 -0.04 -23.41 -14.38
C ARG A 9 -0.21 -21.89 -14.21
N LEU A 10 -0.44 -21.15 -15.27
CA LEU A 10 -0.70 -19.72 -15.21
C LEU A 10 -2.03 -19.41 -14.51
N ASN A 11 -3.06 -20.21 -14.77
CA ASN A 11 -4.34 -20.08 -14.06
C ASN A 11 -4.18 -20.32 -12.56
N GLN A 12 -3.41 -21.33 -12.15
CA GLN A 12 -3.08 -21.56 -10.73
C GLN A 12 -2.34 -20.38 -10.12
N CYS A 13 -1.42 -19.74 -10.86
CA CYS A 13 -0.74 -18.54 -10.39
C CYS A 13 -1.72 -17.39 -10.15
N LEU A 14 -2.67 -17.17 -11.06
CA LEU A 14 -3.69 -16.13 -10.92
C LEU A 14 -4.61 -16.40 -9.72
N GLU A 15 -5.06 -17.62 -9.56
CA GLU A 15 -5.88 -18.03 -8.41
C GLU A 15 -5.11 -17.85 -7.09
N THR A 16 -3.86 -18.29 -7.05
CA THR A 16 -2.99 -18.13 -5.88
C THR A 16 -2.74 -16.67 -5.53
N LEU A 17 -2.50 -15.83 -6.55
CA LEU A 17 -2.35 -14.37 -6.36
C LEU A 17 -3.60 -13.75 -5.73
N HIS A 18 -4.79 -14.17 -6.20
CA HIS A 18 -6.06 -13.71 -5.62
C HIS A 18 -6.14 -14.03 -4.12
N PHE A 19 -5.86 -15.27 -3.72
CA PHE A 19 -5.92 -15.68 -2.32
C PHE A 19 -4.78 -15.10 -1.48
N ALA A 20 -3.58 -14.96 -2.06
CA ALA A 20 -2.45 -14.33 -1.39
C ALA A 20 -2.77 -12.87 -1.03
N PHE A 21 -3.37 -12.12 -1.95
CA PHE A 21 -3.80 -10.75 -1.69
C PHE A 21 -4.88 -10.69 -0.60
N ARG A 22 -5.87 -11.57 -0.66
CA ARG A 22 -6.91 -11.65 0.39
C ARG A 22 -6.33 -11.97 1.76
N GLY A 23 -5.36 -12.88 1.82
CA GLY A 23 -4.64 -13.20 3.06
C GLY A 23 -3.83 -12.02 3.59
N LEU A 24 -3.18 -11.28 2.68
CA LEU A 24 -2.37 -10.10 3.03
C LEU A 24 -3.21 -8.99 3.68
N VAL A 25 -4.44 -8.80 3.25
CA VAL A 25 -5.28 -7.68 3.69
C VAL A 25 -6.32 -8.05 4.75
N ALA A 26 -6.53 -9.32 5.04
CA ALA A 26 -7.62 -9.77 5.90
C ALA A 26 -7.59 -9.14 7.31
N GLU A 27 -6.50 -9.25 8.02
CA GLU A 27 -6.36 -8.70 9.36
C GLU A 27 -6.27 -7.16 9.35
N PRO A 28 -5.46 -6.52 8.49
CA PRO A 28 -5.50 -5.05 8.34
C PRO A 28 -6.89 -4.51 8.04
N ASP A 29 -7.65 -5.13 7.13
CA ASP A 29 -9.01 -4.71 6.81
C ASP A 29 -9.94 -4.78 8.02
N SER A 30 -9.82 -5.80 8.85
CA SER A 30 -10.60 -5.95 10.08
C SER A 30 -10.31 -4.81 11.07
N ILE A 31 -9.04 -4.46 11.27
CA ILE A 31 -8.62 -3.34 12.11
C ILE A 31 -9.14 -2.02 11.57
N LEU A 32 -8.98 -1.78 10.28
CA LEU A 32 -9.47 -0.58 9.61
C LEU A 32 -10.97 -0.42 9.78
N LYS A 33 -11.74 -1.48 9.54
CA LYS A 33 -13.19 -1.49 9.67
C LYS A 33 -13.64 -1.10 11.06
N SER A 34 -12.94 -1.56 12.10
CA SER A 34 -13.24 -1.23 13.51
C SER A 34 -13.09 0.28 13.80
N GLN A 35 -12.34 1.00 12.97
CA GLN A 35 -12.09 2.45 13.10
C GLN A 35 -12.82 3.27 12.03
N GLY A 36 -13.72 2.66 11.27
CA GLY A 36 -14.45 3.34 10.19
C GLY A 36 -13.58 3.69 9.00
N LEU A 37 -12.51 2.92 8.79
CA LEU A 37 -11.55 3.11 7.71
C LEU A 37 -11.59 1.94 6.73
N SER A 38 -10.90 2.07 5.59
CA SER A 38 -10.80 1.06 4.53
C SER A 38 -9.38 1.00 3.96
N ARG A 39 -9.15 0.09 3.00
CA ARG A 39 -7.83 -0.09 2.36
C ARG A 39 -7.22 1.17 1.79
N ILE A 40 -8.03 2.05 1.21
CA ILE A 40 -7.51 3.30 0.64
C ILE A 40 -6.89 4.19 1.71
N HIS A 41 -7.46 4.20 2.90
CA HIS A 41 -6.88 4.91 4.04
C HIS A 41 -5.53 4.31 4.45
N HIS A 42 -5.43 2.97 4.53
CA HIS A 42 -4.17 2.30 4.81
C HIS A 42 -3.10 2.62 3.76
N ARG A 43 -3.45 2.59 2.48
CA ARG A 43 -2.53 2.93 1.40
C ARG A 43 -2.04 4.37 1.50
N LEU A 44 -2.93 5.32 1.80
CA LEU A 44 -2.54 6.71 2.03
C LEU A 44 -1.57 6.84 3.20
N LEU A 45 -1.89 6.20 4.33
CA LEU A 45 -0.99 6.20 5.50
C LEU A 45 0.40 5.64 5.13
N PHE A 46 0.44 4.55 4.38
CA PHE A 46 1.69 3.92 3.94
C PHE A 46 2.53 4.84 3.06
N PHE A 47 1.94 5.42 2.02
CA PHE A 47 2.68 6.30 1.10
C PHE A 47 3.09 7.62 1.75
N ILE A 48 2.23 8.21 2.57
CA ILE A 48 2.56 9.44 3.32
C ILE A 48 3.68 9.14 4.33
N GLY A 49 3.59 8.03 5.04
CA GLY A 49 4.59 7.62 6.04
C GLY A 49 5.97 7.38 5.45
N ARG A 50 6.04 6.84 4.24
CA ARG A 50 7.31 6.63 3.52
C ARG A 50 7.89 7.91 2.94
N ASN A 51 7.09 8.95 2.76
CA ASN A 51 7.46 10.17 2.06
C ASN A 51 7.00 11.41 2.87
N PRO A 52 7.49 11.57 4.11
CA PRO A 52 7.08 12.70 4.93
C PRO A 52 7.43 14.02 4.26
N GLY A 53 6.49 14.95 4.27
CA GLY A 53 6.64 16.25 3.64
C GLY A 53 6.31 16.30 2.14
N PHE A 54 5.93 15.18 1.52
CA PHE A 54 5.45 15.21 0.13
C PHE A 54 4.21 16.09 0.02
N SER A 55 4.11 16.85 -1.08
CA SER A 55 2.88 17.55 -1.43
C SER A 55 1.75 16.56 -1.73
N VAL A 56 0.52 17.01 -1.62
CA VAL A 56 -0.66 16.19 -2.00
C VAL A 56 -0.49 15.64 -3.42
N ASN A 57 -0.05 16.47 -4.36
CA ASN A 57 0.15 16.05 -5.75
C ASN A 57 1.21 14.95 -5.87
N LYS A 58 2.33 15.07 -5.16
CA LYS A 58 3.38 14.03 -5.16
C LYS A 58 2.90 12.71 -4.57
N VAL A 59 2.09 12.76 -3.51
CA VAL A 59 1.48 11.53 -2.93
C VAL A 59 0.54 10.89 -3.95
N VAL A 60 -0.34 11.66 -4.56
CA VAL A 60 -1.26 11.18 -5.62
C VAL A 60 -0.48 10.51 -6.75
N ASP A 61 0.54 11.18 -7.25
CA ASP A 61 1.37 10.67 -8.35
C ASP A 61 2.11 9.38 -7.96
N SER A 62 2.65 9.32 -6.73
CA SER A 62 3.35 8.13 -6.24
C SER A 62 2.43 6.91 -6.14
N MET A 63 1.15 7.12 -5.89
CA MET A 63 0.15 6.05 -5.81
C MET A 63 -0.43 5.66 -7.18
N ARG A 64 -0.12 6.38 -8.24
CA ARG A 64 -0.73 6.23 -9.57
C ARG A 64 -2.26 6.27 -9.52
N LEU A 65 -2.80 7.12 -8.67
CA LEU A 65 -4.23 7.38 -8.52
C LEU A 65 -4.56 8.80 -8.98
N THR A 66 -5.84 9.12 -8.99
CA THR A 66 -6.33 10.48 -9.26
C THR A 66 -6.50 11.26 -7.96
N LYS A 67 -6.39 12.58 -8.04
CA LYS A 67 -6.67 13.48 -6.93
C LYS A 67 -8.09 13.30 -6.39
N GLN A 68 -9.06 13.06 -7.28
CA GLN A 68 -10.45 12.83 -6.95
C GLN A 68 -10.63 11.53 -6.12
N ALA A 69 -9.90 10.47 -6.46
CA ALA A 69 -10.00 9.19 -5.75
C ALA A 69 -9.55 9.27 -4.30
N ILE A 70 -8.60 10.15 -3.98
CA ILE A 70 -8.03 10.26 -2.63
C ILE A 70 -8.61 11.40 -1.80
N HIS A 71 -9.40 12.31 -2.40
CA HIS A 71 -9.87 13.52 -1.72
C HIS A 71 -10.64 13.23 -0.42
N LYS A 72 -11.67 12.40 -0.50
CA LYS A 72 -12.47 12.02 0.68
C LYS A 72 -11.68 11.19 1.69
N PRO A 73 -10.95 10.14 1.29
CA PRO A 73 -10.12 9.39 2.23
C PRO A 73 -9.07 10.25 2.94
N LEU A 74 -8.41 11.14 2.23
CA LEU A 74 -7.42 12.03 2.83
C LEU A 74 -8.07 12.98 3.85
N LYS A 75 -9.19 13.58 3.49
CA LYS A 75 -9.96 14.43 4.41
C LYS A 75 -10.34 13.69 5.68
N SER A 76 -10.80 12.46 5.56
CA SER A 76 -11.13 11.60 6.71
C SER A 76 -9.92 11.36 7.61
N LEU A 77 -8.75 11.09 7.05
CA LEU A 77 -7.52 10.90 7.82
C LEU A 77 -7.09 12.15 8.58
N VAL A 78 -7.25 13.33 7.97
CA VAL A 78 -6.97 14.62 8.63
C VAL A 78 -7.96 14.87 9.77
N GLU A 79 -9.24 14.65 9.54
CA GLU A 79 -10.30 14.82 10.55
C GLU A 79 -10.12 13.86 11.74
N LYS A 80 -9.57 12.67 11.52
CA LYS A 80 -9.28 11.67 12.56
C LYS A 80 -7.92 11.88 13.25
N ASP A 81 -7.23 12.95 12.93
CA ASP A 81 -5.89 13.27 13.46
C ASP A 81 -4.83 12.18 13.22
N LEU A 82 -4.91 11.54 12.04
CA LEU A 82 -3.94 10.54 11.58
C LEU A 82 -2.93 11.13 10.59
N VAL A 83 -3.31 12.19 9.90
CA VAL A 83 -2.48 12.95 8.95
C VAL A 83 -2.54 14.42 9.32
N GLU A 84 -1.40 15.07 9.30
CA GLU A 84 -1.29 16.52 9.45
C GLU A 84 -0.94 17.17 8.12
N VAL A 85 -1.49 18.36 7.91
CA VAL A 85 -1.26 19.18 6.73
C VAL A 85 -0.51 20.43 7.14
N SER A 86 0.62 20.70 6.49
CA SER A 86 1.34 21.97 6.63
C SER A 86 1.38 22.70 5.29
N ARG A 87 1.64 23.99 5.33
CA ARG A 87 1.84 24.79 4.13
C ARG A 87 3.33 24.90 3.83
N ASP A 88 3.67 24.86 2.55
CA ASP A 88 5.05 25.09 2.10
C ASP A 88 5.51 26.49 2.51
N ALA A 89 6.77 26.61 2.97
CA ALA A 89 7.31 27.87 3.47
C ALA A 89 7.44 28.94 2.36
N SER A 90 7.72 28.51 1.13
CA SER A 90 7.93 29.40 -0.03
C SER A 90 6.69 29.60 -0.89
N ASP A 91 5.75 28.64 -0.91
CA ASP A 91 4.49 28.72 -1.63
C ASP A 91 3.34 28.14 -0.80
N LYS A 92 2.58 29.00 -0.14
CA LYS A 92 1.48 28.61 0.76
C LYS A 92 0.30 27.93 0.06
N ARG A 93 0.28 27.89 -1.27
CA ARG A 93 -0.71 27.11 -2.04
C ARG A 93 -0.41 25.61 -2.01
N ILE A 94 0.84 25.24 -1.74
CA ILE A 94 1.28 23.85 -1.67
C ILE A 94 1.02 23.31 -0.27
N LYS A 95 0.21 22.25 -0.18
CA LYS A 95 -0.05 21.51 1.04
C LYS A 95 0.89 20.29 1.12
N ARG A 96 1.58 20.16 2.26
CA ARG A 96 2.47 19.04 2.55
C ARG A 96 1.85 18.15 3.60
N LEU A 97 2.05 16.85 3.43
CA LEU A 97 1.45 15.82 4.28
C LEU A 97 2.51 15.10 5.11
N ALA A 98 2.16 14.79 6.34
CA ALA A 98 2.93 13.92 7.21
C ALA A 98 1.98 13.13 8.12
N LEU A 99 2.41 11.98 8.61
CA LEU A 99 1.66 11.27 9.62
C LEU A 99 1.81 11.96 10.97
N THR A 100 0.72 11.98 11.75
CA THR A 100 0.78 12.27 13.18
C THR A 100 1.38 11.09 13.94
N ASP A 101 1.62 11.24 15.25
CA ASP A 101 2.03 10.11 16.09
C ASP A 101 1.00 8.98 16.07
N GLN A 102 -0.30 9.32 16.12
CA GLN A 102 -1.38 8.36 16.01
C GLN A 102 -1.41 7.67 14.62
N GLY A 103 -1.21 8.46 13.55
CA GLY A 103 -1.13 7.94 12.19
C GLY A 103 0.05 7.00 12.01
N THR A 104 1.20 7.33 12.56
CA THR A 104 2.40 6.49 12.55
C THR A 104 2.16 5.18 13.30
N ALA A 105 1.51 5.23 14.46
CA ALA A 105 1.20 4.04 15.24
C ALA A 105 0.24 3.11 14.49
N LEU A 106 -0.82 3.66 13.89
CA LEU A 106 -1.76 2.86 13.11
C LEU A 106 -1.11 2.26 11.86
N GLU A 107 -0.37 3.06 11.09
CA GLU A 107 0.34 2.60 9.91
C GLU A 107 1.32 1.47 10.25
N SER A 108 2.12 1.64 11.29
CA SER A 108 3.09 0.64 11.73
C SER A 108 2.42 -0.67 12.15
N ARG A 109 1.26 -0.59 12.79
CA ARG A 109 0.48 -1.77 13.17
C ARG A 109 -0.04 -2.51 11.94
N LEU A 110 -0.69 -1.81 11.02
CA LEU A 110 -1.29 -2.39 9.81
C LEU A 110 -0.23 -2.98 8.87
N THR A 111 0.78 -2.19 8.56
CA THR A 111 1.86 -2.61 7.66
C THR A 111 2.77 -3.63 8.34
N GLY A 112 2.92 -3.56 9.66
CA GLY A 112 3.67 -4.54 10.45
C GLY A 112 3.13 -5.95 10.28
N ILE A 113 1.82 -6.14 10.31
CA ILE A 113 1.15 -7.43 10.04
C ILE A 113 1.53 -7.95 8.65
N GLN A 114 1.51 -7.09 7.65
CA GLN A 114 1.86 -7.47 6.27
C GLN A 114 3.34 -7.81 6.13
N ARG A 115 4.22 -7.05 6.79
CA ARG A 115 5.66 -7.34 6.81
C ARG A 115 5.97 -8.67 7.48
N GLU A 116 5.32 -9.00 8.57
CA GLU A 116 5.48 -10.30 9.24
C GLU A 116 5.08 -11.45 8.33
N LEU A 117 3.95 -11.33 7.63
CA LEU A 117 3.50 -12.35 6.68
C LEU A 117 4.50 -12.54 5.53
N LEU A 118 5.01 -11.43 4.97
CA LEU A 118 6.02 -11.49 3.91
C LEU A 118 7.33 -12.08 4.42
N THR A 119 7.78 -11.69 5.61
CA THR A 119 8.99 -12.24 6.23
C THR A 119 8.89 -13.76 6.37
N HIS A 120 7.77 -14.24 6.90
CA HIS A 120 7.53 -15.68 7.04
C HIS A 120 7.56 -16.40 5.69
N ALA A 121 6.90 -15.85 4.68
CA ALA A 121 6.90 -16.42 3.34
C ALA A 121 8.29 -16.43 2.70
N PHE A 122 9.05 -15.37 2.87
CA PHE A 122 10.43 -15.29 2.34
C PHE A 122 11.38 -16.23 3.06
N ASP A 123 11.21 -16.45 4.35
CA ASP A 123 11.99 -17.43 5.11
C ASP A 123 11.78 -18.85 4.57
N GLU A 124 10.60 -19.17 4.09
CA GLU A 124 10.30 -20.48 3.48
C GLU A 124 10.98 -20.69 2.13
N VAL A 125 11.12 -19.65 1.32
CA VAL A 125 11.68 -19.74 -0.06
C VAL A 125 13.14 -19.33 -0.14
N GLY A 126 13.68 -18.72 0.88
CA GLY A 126 15.04 -18.20 0.91
C GLY A 126 15.22 -16.91 0.12
N GLU A 127 16.43 -16.38 0.16
CA GLU A 127 16.77 -15.07 -0.42
C GLU A 127 16.60 -15.05 -1.95
N ASP A 128 16.99 -16.12 -2.65
CA ASP A 128 16.81 -16.24 -4.10
C ASP A 128 15.32 -16.25 -4.48
N GLY A 129 14.49 -16.93 -3.70
CA GLY A 129 13.04 -16.94 -3.90
C GLY A 129 12.41 -15.56 -3.66
N ALA A 130 12.82 -14.86 -2.62
CA ALA A 130 12.37 -13.51 -2.33
C ALA A 130 12.75 -12.54 -3.45
N GLU A 131 13.97 -12.61 -3.95
CA GLU A 131 14.43 -11.80 -5.09
C GLU A 131 13.65 -12.11 -6.37
N ALA A 132 13.40 -13.38 -6.64
CA ALA A 132 12.60 -13.80 -7.80
C ALA A 132 11.16 -13.26 -7.70
N TRP A 133 10.54 -13.33 -6.52
CA TRP A 133 9.23 -12.76 -6.27
C TRP A 133 9.23 -11.24 -6.51
N PHE A 134 10.21 -10.53 -6.00
CA PHE A 134 10.32 -9.07 -6.19
C PHE A 134 10.38 -8.72 -7.68
N ARG A 135 11.21 -9.43 -8.46
CA ARG A 135 11.32 -9.19 -9.91
C ARG A 135 10.01 -9.47 -10.66
N VAL A 136 9.27 -10.50 -10.27
CA VAL A 136 7.95 -10.79 -10.87
C VAL A 136 6.99 -9.63 -10.59
N MET A 137 6.89 -9.19 -9.34
CA MET A 137 6.01 -8.09 -8.93
C MET A 137 6.40 -6.77 -9.61
N GLU A 138 7.69 -6.46 -9.64
CA GLU A 138 8.22 -5.27 -10.31
C GLU A 138 7.88 -5.26 -11.80
N THR A 139 8.03 -6.41 -12.48
CA THR A 139 7.68 -6.55 -13.89
C THR A 139 6.19 -6.27 -14.14
N MET A 140 5.33 -6.77 -13.26
CA MET A 140 3.89 -6.50 -13.36
C MET A 140 3.57 -5.03 -13.05
N ALA A 141 4.23 -4.44 -12.07
CA ALA A 141 4.04 -3.04 -11.66
C ALA A 141 4.41 -2.05 -12.76
N ARG A 142 5.36 -2.37 -13.63
CA ARG A 142 5.74 -1.51 -14.76
C ARG A 142 4.58 -1.13 -15.68
N ARG A 143 3.51 -1.92 -15.70
CA ARG A 143 2.26 -1.57 -16.40
C ARG A 143 1.65 -0.26 -15.91
N LEU A 144 1.91 0.14 -14.67
CA LEU A 144 1.46 1.40 -14.09
C LEU A 144 2.50 2.52 -14.20
N GLY A 145 3.64 2.27 -14.86
CA GLY A 145 4.70 3.26 -15.01
C GLY A 145 5.57 3.43 -13.76
N VAL A 146 5.63 2.41 -12.92
CA VAL A 146 6.47 2.40 -11.72
C VAL A 146 7.64 1.44 -11.85
#